data_efd92f1576fa77199f941d319ee6542d
#
_entry.id   efd92f1576fa77199f941d319ee6542d
#
_cell.length_a   1.000
_cell.length_b   1.000
_cell.length_c   1.000
_cell.angle_alpha   90.00
_cell.angle_beta   90.00
_cell.angle_gamma   90.00
#
_symmetry.space_group_name_H-M   'P 1'
#
loop_
_entity.id
_entity.type
_entity.pdbx_description
1 polymer ?
#
loop_
_entity_poly.entity_id
_entity_poly.type
_entity_poly.pdbx_seq_one_letter_code
_entity_poly.pdbx_strand_id
1 'polypeptide(L)'
;MPLPASVTDVTDDTFAAEVLESDVPVVVDFWAAWCAPCRVMRPVLDELAQERDDLRVVGVDVEAHQATAARYGVLSMPTFMVFKNGAPVLTLIGSRPKRMLLRELEAVL
;
A
#
# COMPACT_ATOMS: atom_id res chain seq x y z
N MET A 1 4.89 -17.41 19.70
CA MET A 1 4.67 -15.97 19.63
C MET A 1 4.47 -15.57 18.17
N PRO A 2 3.39 -14.88 17.86
CA PRO A 2 3.20 -14.43 16.48
C PRO A 2 4.24 -13.37 16.11
N LEU A 3 4.63 -13.36 14.84
CA LEU A 3 5.52 -12.33 14.30
C LEU A 3 4.77 -11.00 14.22
N PRO A 4 5.47 -9.86 14.37
CA PRO A 4 4.85 -8.56 14.13
C PRO A 4 4.27 -8.50 12.72
N ALA A 5 3.17 -7.76 12.58
CA ALA A 5 2.61 -7.51 11.26
C ALA A 5 3.62 -6.73 10.41
N SER A 6 3.59 -6.96 9.10
CA SER A 6 4.43 -6.28 8.15
C SER A 6 3.68 -6.17 6.83
N VAL A 7 4.25 -5.45 5.88
CA VAL A 7 3.66 -5.35 4.55
C VAL A 7 3.66 -6.72 3.88
N THR A 8 2.50 -7.14 3.38
CA THR A 8 2.35 -8.39 2.62
C THR A 8 2.24 -8.03 1.15
N ASP A 9 3.07 -8.65 0.30
CA ASP A 9 2.99 -8.41 -1.13
C ASP A 9 1.85 -9.22 -1.74
N VAL A 10 1.06 -8.57 -2.60
CA VAL A 10 -0.04 -9.20 -3.34
C VAL A 10 0.29 -9.19 -4.83
N THR A 11 -0.37 -10.07 -5.56
CA THR A 11 -0.13 -10.29 -7.00
C THR A 11 -1.33 -9.81 -7.80
N ASP A 12 -1.17 -9.78 -9.14
CA ASP A 12 -2.32 -9.53 -10.03
C ASP A 12 -3.47 -10.50 -9.73
N ASP A 13 -3.15 -11.75 -9.41
CA ASP A 13 -4.16 -12.78 -9.15
C ASP A 13 -4.81 -12.66 -7.77
N THR A 14 -4.11 -12.12 -6.78
CA THR A 14 -4.63 -12.04 -5.40
C THR A 14 -5.16 -10.67 -5.04
N PHE A 15 -4.95 -9.66 -5.88
CA PHE A 15 -5.34 -8.28 -5.59
C PHE A 15 -6.84 -8.16 -5.27
N ALA A 16 -7.69 -8.78 -6.05
CA ALA A 16 -9.14 -8.68 -5.84
C ALA A 16 -9.53 -9.21 -4.45
N ALA A 17 -9.06 -10.41 -4.10
CA ALA A 17 -9.40 -11.03 -2.81
C ALA A 17 -8.80 -10.27 -1.64
N GLU A 18 -7.56 -9.81 -1.76
CA GLU A 18 -6.83 -9.20 -0.65
C GLU A 18 -7.16 -7.72 -0.45
N VAL A 19 -7.52 -7.02 -1.51
CA VAL A 19 -7.75 -5.57 -1.47
C VAL A 19 -9.21 -5.20 -1.72
N LEU A 20 -9.76 -5.64 -2.85
CA LEU A 20 -11.10 -5.22 -3.27
C LEU A 20 -12.19 -5.80 -2.39
N GLU A 21 -11.98 -7.00 -1.85
CA GLU A 21 -12.95 -7.71 -1.00
C GLU A 21 -12.66 -7.55 0.49
N SER A 22 -11.71 -6.69 0.86
CA SER A 22 -11.34 -6.49 2.25
C SER A 22 -12.44 -5.80 3.04
N ASP A 23 -12.66 -6.25 4.28
CA ASP A 23 -13.62 -5.66 5.22
C ASP A 23 -13.10 -4.36 5.84
N VAL A 24 -11.79 -4.15 5.78
CA VAL A 24 -11.13 -2.99 6.38
C VAL A 24 -10.42 -2.19 5.31
N PRO A 25 -10.12 -0.91 5.55
CA PRO A 25 -9.34 -0.13 4.59
C PRO A 25 -7.98 -0.78 4.31
N VAL A 26 -7.52 -0.68 3.07
CA VAL A 26 -6.23 -1.23 2.64
C VAL A 26 -5.37 -0.13 2.07
N VAL A 27 -4.16 0.00 2.62
CA VAL A 27 -3.14 0.88 2.07
C VAL A 27 -2.30 0.04 1.12
N VAL A 28 -2.29 0.40 -0.16
CA VAL A 28 -1.53 -0.31 -1.19
C VAL A 28 -0.30 0.50 -1.55
N ASP A 29 0.88 -0.11 -1.39
CA ASP A 29 2.16 0.45 -1.79
C ASP A 29 2.57 -0.13 -3.14
N PHE A 30 2.48 0.66 -4.20
CA PHE A 30 2.99 0.28 -5.52
C PHE A 30 4.47 0.63 -5.56
N TRP A 31 5.32 -0.39 -5.72
CA TRP A 31 6.78 -0.26 -5.60
C TRP A 31 7.50 -0.98 -6.72
N ALA A 32 8.80 -0.72 -6.84
CA ALA A 32 9.68 -1.42 -7.76
C ALA A 32 11.03 -1.68 -7.08
N ALA A 33 11.70 -2.76 -7.46
CA ALA A 33 12.96 -3.16 -6.84
C ALA A 33 14.08 -2.13 -7.05
N TRP A 34 14.05 -1.40 -8.17
CA TRP A 34 15.06 -0.38 -8.50
C TRP A 34 14.76 0.98 -7.85
N CYS A 35 13.67 1.11 -7.13
CA CYS A 35 13.21 2.39 -6.60
C CYS A 35 13.77 2.63 -5.20
N ALA A 36 14.74 3.53 -5.08
CA ALA A 36 15.34 3.86 -3.79
C ALA A 36 14.33 4.48 -2.80
N PRO A 37 13.48 5.44 -3.21
CA PRO A 37 12.46 5.98 -2.30
C PRO A 37 11.49 4.92 -1.78
N CYS A 38 11.20 3.89 -2.59
CA CYS A 38 10.34 2.77 -2.15
C CYS A 38 10.99 2.02 -1.00
N ARG A 39 12.29 1.78 -1.07
CA ARG A 39 13.02 1.09 0.00
C ARG A 39 13.04 1.91 1.29
N VAL A 40 13.14 3.22 1.17
CA VAL A 40 13.11 4.12 2.32
C VAL A 40 11.74 4.06 3.01
N MET A 41 10.67 3.95 2.24
CA MET A 41 9.31 3.93 2.79
C MET A 41 8.89 2.57 3.37
N ARG A 42 9.53 1.47 2.96
CA ARG A 42 9.10 0.14 3.41
C ARG A 42 9.12 0.00 4.94
N PRO A 43 10.17 0.42 5.67
CA PRO A 43 10.13 0.36 7.14
C PRO A 43 9.00 1.17 7.74
N VAL A 44 8.65 2.31 7.17
CA VAL A 44 7.54 3.15 7.62
C VAL A 44 6.22 2.40 7.49
N LEU A 45 6.04 1.70 6.36
CA LEU A 45 4.83 0.93 6.12
C LEU A 45 4.76 -0.31 7.01
N ASP A 46 5.89 -0.95 7.28
CA ASP A 46 5.96 -2.08 8.22
C ASP A 46 5.54 -1.63 9.62
N GLU A 47 6.03 -0.47 10.07
CA GLU A 47 5.64 0.11 11.35
C GLU A 47 4.14 0.40 11.39
N LEU A 48 3.59 0.98 10.32
CA LEU A 48 2.17 1.26 10.21
C LEU A 48 1.34 -0.02 10.35
N ALA A 49 1.75 -1.08 9.64
CA ALA A 49 1.09 -2.37 9.72
C ALA A 49 1.12 -2.96 11.13
N GLN A 50 2.22 -2.75 11.86
CA GLN A 50 2.37 -3.24 13.22
C GLN A 50 1.55 -2.43 14.23
N GLU A 51 1.41 -1.13 14.00
CA GLU A 51 0.75 -0.22 14.93
C GLU A 51 -0.77 -0.16 14.76
N ARG A 52 -1.27 -0.54 13.61
CA ARG A 52 -2.69 -0.40 13.26
C ARG A 52 -3.30 -1.74 12.89
N ASP A 53 -4.32 -2.15 13.62
CA ASP A 53 -5.08 -3.36 13.31
C ASP A 53 -6.44 -3.05 12.67
N ASP A 54 -6.77 -1.77 12.50
CA ASP A 54 -7.99 -1.30 11.85
C ASP A 54 -7.85 -1.15 10.32
N LEU A 55 -6.65 -1.44 9.79
CA LEU A 55 -6.40 -1.39 8.36
C LEU A 55 -5.37 -2.46 7.97
N ARG A 56 -5.23 -2.69 6.67
CA ARG A 56 -4.20 -3.59 6.13
C ARG A 56 -3.23 -2.78 5.29
N VAL A 57 -1.97 -3.24 5.25
CA VAL A 57 -0.96 -2.65 4.39
C VAL A 57 -0.41 -3.75 3.47
N VAL A 58 -0.51 -3.54 2.18
CA VAL A 58 -0.04 -4.51 1.17
C VAL A 58 0.86 -3.80 0.17
N GLY A 59 1.73 -4.58 -0.49
CA GLY A 59 2.61 -4.08 -1.54
C GLY A 59 2.28 -4.72 -2.88
N VAL A 60 2.49 -3.98 -3.96
CA VAL A 60 2.39 -4.48 -5.33
C VAL A 60 3.67 -4.12 -6.06
N ASP A 61 4.42 -5.15 -6.48
CA ASP A 61 5.58 -4.98 -7.34
C ASP A 61 5.08 -4.67 -8.76
N VAL A 62 5.27 -3.43 -9.21
CA VAL A 62 4.70 -2.99 -10.49
C VAL A 62 5.35 -3.68 -11.70
N GLU A 63 6.55 -4.21 -11.55
CA GLU A 63 7.20 -4.91 -12.66
C GLU A 63 6.71 -6.33 -12.79
N ALA A 64 6.49 -7.00 -11.68
CA ALA A 64 5.96 -8.36 -11.66
C ALA A 64 4.44 -8.38 -11.91
N HIS A 65 3.73 -7.33 -11.51
CA HIS A 65 2.26 -7.28 -11.55
C HIS A 65 1.77 -6.03 -12.28
N GLN A 66 2.08 -5.99 -13.58
CA GLN A 66 1.83 -4.83 -14.45
C GLN A 66 0.34 -4.56 -14.67
N ALA A 67 -0.49 -5.60 -14.66
CA ALA A 67 -1.92 -5.43 -14.91
C ALA A 67 -2.59 -4.58 -13.84
N THR A 68 -2.30 -4.83 -12.56
CA THR A 68 -2.84 -4.06 -11.45
C THR A 68 -2.35 -2.62 -11.49
N ALA A 69 -1.04 -2.41 -11.71
CA ALA A 69 -0.48 -1.07 -11.80
C ALA A 69 -1.11 -0.27 -12.95
N ALA A 70 -1.28 -0.90 -14.11
CA ALA A 70 -1.89 -0.24 -15.27
C ALA A 70 -3.36 0.11 -15.02
N ARG A 71 -4.09 -0.80 -14.38
CA ARG A 71 -5.52 -0.58 -14.07
C ARG A 71 -5.74 0.68 -13.26
N TYR A 72 -4.85 0.98 -12.32
CA TYR A 72 -4.98 2.15 -11.44
C TYR A 72 -4.12 3.33 -11.87
N GLY A 73 -3.52 3.27 -13.07
CA GLY A 73 -2.79 4.40 -13.64
C GLY A 73 -1.51 4.76 -12.90
N VAL A 74 -0.84 3.76 -12.31
CA VAL A 74 0.40 3.98 -11.57
C VAL A 74 1.55 4.20 -12.55
N LEU A 75 2.14 5.40 -12.50
CA LEU A 75 3.21 5.81 -13.41
C LEU A 75 4.54 6.04 -12.72
N SER A 76 4.52 6.35 -11.44
CA SER A 76 5.75 6.61 -10.67
C SER A 76 5.67 5.94 -9.31
N MET A 77 6.83 5.63 -8.72
CA MET A 77 6.92 4.91 -7.45
C MET A 77 7.71 5.70 -6.42
N PRO A 78 7.36 5.57 -5.15
CA PRO A 78 6.20 4.81 -4.68
C PRO A 78 4.89 5.57 -4.94
N THR A 79 3.83 4.83 -5.17
CA THR A 79 2.47 5.38 -5.16
C THR A 79 1.71 4.64 -4.07
N PHE A 80 1.07 5.39 -3.18
CA PHE A 80 0.25 4.82 -2.13
C PHE A 80 -1.22 5.08 -2.45
N MET A 81 -2.03 4.04 -2.44
CA MET A 81 -3.47 4.19 -2.64
C MET A 81 -4.21 3.58 -1.47
N VAL A 82 -5.22 4.27 -0.99
CA VAL A 82 -6.10 3.72 0.04
C VAL A 82 -7.37 3.23 -0.63
N PHE A 83 -7.71 1.97 -0.37
CA PHE A 83 -8.94 1.35 -0.86
C PHE A 83 -9.90 1.17 0.30
N LYS A 84 -11.15 1.57 0.09
CA LYS A 84 -12.24 1.34 1.05
C LYS A 84 -13.44 0.79 0.28
N ASN A 85 -13.98 -0.33 0.75
CA ASN A 85 -15.13 -0.97 0.11
C ASN A 85 -14.92 -1.22 -1.38
N GLY A 86 -13.70 -1.64 -1.74
CA GLY A 86 -13.34 -2.00 -3.10
C GLY A 86 -13.03 -0.85 -4.03
N ALA A 87 -12.96 0.39 -3.53
CA ALA A 87 -12.70 1.57 -4.37
C ALA A 87 -11.54 2.40 -3.83
N PRO A 88 -10.69 2.95 -4.70
CA PRO A 88 -9.63 3.86 -4.24
C PRO A 88 -10.24 5.19 -3.79
N VAL A 89 -9.84 5.65 -2.60
CA VAL A 89 -10.33 6.91 -2.01
C VAL A 89 -9.23 7.94 -1.84
N LEU A 90 -7.96 7.55 -1.99
CA LEU A 90 -6.82 8.45 -1.85
C LEU A 90 -5.66 7.92 -2.68
N THR A 91 -4.95 8.81 -3.37
CA THR A 91 -3.71 8.48 -4.08
C THR A 91 -2.63 9.47 -3.69
N LEU A 92 -1.50 8.96 -3.20
CA LEU A 92 -0.35 9.75 -2.81
C LEU A 92 0.85 9.30 -3.62
N ILE A 93 1.60 10.24 -4.20
CA ILE A 93 2.75 9.93 -5.05
C ILE A 93 4.02 10.44 -4.39
N GLY A 94 5.00 9.55 -4.24
CA GLY A 94 6.32 9.88 -3.72
C GLY A 94 6.49 9.58 -2.24
N SER A 95 7.76 9.53 -1.80
CA SER A 95 8.09 9.32 -0.40
C SER A 95 7.78 10.55 0.43
N ARG A 96 7.48 10.34 1.71
CA ARG A 96 7.19 11.39 2.67
C ARG A 96 7.45 10.91 4.07
N PRO A 97 7.68 11.83 5.04
CA PRO A 97 7.87 11.43 6.43
C PRO A 97 6.63 10.72 6.98
N LYS A 98 6.86 9.78 7.89
CA LYS A 98 5.78 8.98 8.49
C LYS A 98 4.65 9.85 9.04
N ARG A 99 4.97 10.95 9.74
CA ARG A 99 3.97 11.84 10.31
C ARG A 99 3.04 12.42 9.24
N MET A 100 3.60 12.79 8.08
CA MET A 100 2.82 13.32 6.97
C MET A 100 1.93 12.25 6.37
N LEU A 101 2.49 11.04 6.18
CA LEU A 101 1.73 9.91 5.67
C LEU A 101 0.53 9.60 6.57
N LEU A 102 0.75 9.53 7.89
CA LEU A 102 -0.32 9.25 8.85
C LEU A 102 -1.42 10.31 8.79
N ARG A 103 -1.04 11.57 8.70
CA ARG A 103 -2.01 12.68 8.60
C ARG A 103 -2.87 12.54 7.34
N GLU A 104 -2.24 12.21 6.22
CA GLU A 104 -2.96 12.07 4.96
C GLU A 104 -3.89 10.85 4.97
N LEU A 105 -3.44 9.74 5.56
CA LEU A 105 -4.26 8.54 5.69
C LEU A 105 -5.47 8.78 6.60
N GLU A 106 -5.27 9.46 7.73
CA GLU A 106 -6.36 9.74 8.67
C GLU A 106 -7.49 10.55 8.04
N ALA A 107 -7.19 11.34 7.01
CA ALA A 107 -8.21 12.14 6.34
C ALA A 107 -9.26 11.29 5.63
N VAL A 108 -8.96 10.01 5.32
CA VAL A 108 -9.87 9.11 4.59
C VAL A 108 -10.22 7.85 5.36
N LEU A 109 -9.59 7.59 6.49
CA LEU A 109 -9.86 6.38 7.29
C LEU A 109 -11.08 6.49 8.22
#